data_4b4251994c6cafb7f309ec176b94e470
#
_entry.id   4b4251994c6cafb7f309ec176b94e470
#
_cell.length_a   1.000
_cell.length_b   1.000
_cell.length_c   1.000
_cell.angle_alpha   90.00
_cell.angle_beta   90.00
_cell.angle_gamma   90.00
#
_symmetry.space_group_name_H-M   'P 1'
#
loop_
_entity.id
_entity.type
_entity.pdbx_description
1 polymer ?
#
loop_
_entity_poly.entity_id
_entity_poly.type
_entity_poly.pdbx_seq_one_letter_code
_entity_poly.pdbx_strand_id
1 'polypeptide(L)'
;MPLGPRFAVLWSANGLSNLADGIAFVSMPLLAASMTDDPRLVAGLATLYALVRLLVALPIGVWVDRADRRTLMVTANLLRGGALVALALTVHLGVSSLVLLYATMAVVGTLESMVDSAAVTMVPSFVGRDRLDTANSRIAAGQLIADELAGPPLGGFLFALAAAAPVLAMGGLWALAGLVALALPVRRPSKASADAVVPRPSVSAEARDGIVWIAHHRVVGSLALVGALASVGYMLPFSILVLVAEERLGLDGTGYGLLLAFSALGGLLGSALAPRLRRRLGYRWTIVASLALAAVTLTGLSLTRDPLVAGVLLALYILHAVIWSICALSLRQRLVPDELLGRVGATARVLGLLGLAVGSALGGVLAAVDLVIPVVAGAVVFAGCCVLAAVTLRGDLTAEPSRRAEDDPLADAPAQGR
;
A
#
# COMPACT_ATOMS: atom_id res chain seq x y z
N MET A 1 -2.41 -29.41 -3.88
CA MET A 1 -3.79 -29.79 -4.19
C MET A 1 -4.58 -28.58 -4.67
N PRO A 2 -5.54 -28.71 -5.59
CA PRO A 2 -6.37 -27.61 -6.07
C PRO A 2 -7.26 -27.05 -4.94
N LEU A 3 -7.37 -25.72 -4.85
CA LEU A 3 -8.19 -25.01 -3.82
C LEU A 3 -9.68 -24.93 -4.22
N GLY A 4 -10.05 -25.51 -5.34
CA GLY A 4 -11.43 -25.57 -5.83
C GLY A 4 -11.76 -24.48 -6.88
N PRO A 5 -12.82 -24.68 -7.68
CA PRO A 5 -13.13 -23.81 -8.81
C PRO A 5 -13.56 -22.40 -8.38
N ARG A 6 -14.24 -22.24 -7.26
CA ARG A 6 -14.67 -20.94 -6.74
C ARG A 6 -13.49 -20.07 -6.31
N PHE A 7 -12.48 -20.67 -5.69
CA PHE A 7 -11.24 -19.99 -5.37
C PHE A 7 -10.48 -19.59 -6.66
N ALA A 8 -10.44 -20.45 -7.67
CA ALA A 8 -9.80 -20.13 -8.94
C ALA A 8 -10.46 -18.91 -9.62
N VAL A 9 -11.79 -18.83 -9.63
CA VAL A 9 -12.52 -17.66 -10.15
C VAL A 9 -12.16 -16.38 -9.38
N LEU A 10 -12.17 -16.43 -8.03
CA LEU A 10 -11.79 -15.28 -7.21
C LEU A 10 -10.33 -14.86 -7.48
N TRP A 11 -9.42 -15.83 -7.53
CA TRP A 11 -8.01 -15.60 -7.78
C TRP A 11 -7.75 -15.01 -9.17
N SER A 12 -8.47 -15.48 -10.21
CA SER A 12 -8.35 -14.93 -11.56
C SER A 12 -8.90 -13.51 -11.65
N ALA A 13 -10.08 -13.25 -11.07
CA ALA A 13 -10.66 -11.91 -11.03
C ALA A 13 -9.72 -10.92 -10.30
N ASN A 14 -9.16 -11.33 -9.16
CA ASN A 14 -8.21 -10.53 -8.41
C ASN A 14 -6.90 -10.30 -9.18
N GLY A 15 -6.38 -11.33 -9.87
CA GLY A 15 -5.16 -11.22 -10.68
C GLY A 15 -5.32 -10.24 -11.86
N LEU A 16 -6.47 -10.26 -12.54
CA LEU A 16 -6.79 -9.30 -13.60
C LEU A 16 -6.89 -7.87 -13.05
N SER A 17 -7.55 -7.69 -11.90
CA SER A 17 -7.65 -6.39 -11.25
C SER A 17 -6.26 -5.87 -10.86
N ASN A 18 -5.44 -6.68 -10.20
CA ASN A 18 -4.09 -6.29 -9.80
C ASN A 18 -3.18 -5.99 -11.00
N LEU A 19 -3.33 -6.69 -12.12
CA LEU A 19 -2.58 -6.37 -13.34
C LEU A 19 -2.95 -4.97 -13.86
N ALA A 20 -4.23 -4.62 -13.82
CA ALA A 20 -4.67 -3.28 -14.19
C ALA A 20 -4.16 -2.23 -13.20
N ASP A 21 -4.12 -2.54 -11.90
CA ASP A 21 -3.57 -1.66 -10.86
C ASP A 21 -2.06 -1.42 -11.07
N GLY A 22 -1.29 -2.46 -11.42
CA GLY A 22 0.13 -2.35 -11.76
C GLY A 22 0.41 -1.54 -13.04
N ILE A 23 -0.45 -1.67 -14.07
CA ILE A 23 -0.40 -0.80 -15.25
C ILE A 23 -0.70 0.65 -14.85
N ALA A 24 -1.71 0.88 -14.00
CA ALA A 24 -2.09 2.21 -13.52
C ALA A 24 -0.96 2.91 -12.76
N PHE A 25 -0.22 2.17 -11.96
CA PHE A 25 0.88 2.67 -11.14
C PHE A 25 1.95 3.42 -11.95
N VAL A 26 2.21 2.97 -13.18
CA VAL A 26 3.15 3.62 -14.12
C VAL A 26 2.43 4.61 -15.02
N SER A 27 1.32 4.20 -15.61
CA SER A 27 0.68 4.94 -16.69
C SER A 27 -0.01 6.22 -16.24
N MET A 28 -0.54 6.26 -15.01
CA MET A 28 -1.23 7.47 -14.51
C MET A 28 -0.26 8.61 -14.20
N PRO A 29 0.89 8.40 -13.54
CA PRO A 29 1.93 9.44 -13.44
C PRO A 29 2.48 9.89 -14.80
N LEU A 30 2.72 8.98 -15.76
CA LEU A 30 3.15 9.31 -17.11
C LEU A 30 2.09 10.16 -17.84
N LEU A 31 0.82 9.79 -17.72
CA LEU A 31 -0.27 10.57 -18.30
C LEU A 31 -0.38 11.96 -17.67
N ALA A 32 -0.18 12.09 -16.37
CA ALA A 32 -0.15 13.38 -15.70
C ALA A 32 1.04 14.23 -16.19
N ALA A 33 2.25 13.65 -16.23
CA ALA A 33 3.45 14.32 -16.72
C ALA A 33 3.31 14.78 -18.19
N SER A 34 2.59 14.02 -19.04
CA SER A 34 2.29 14.44 -20.41
C SER A 34 1.30 15.61 -20.53
N MET A 35 0.58 15.94 -19.44
CA MET A 35 -0.44 17.01 -19.42
C MET A 35 0.04 18.28 -18.71
N THR A 36 1.13 18.22 -17.93
CA THR A 36 1.62 19.35 -17.16
C THR A 36 3.10 19.22 -16.81
N ASP A 37 3.80 20.33 -16.84
CA ASP A 37 5.20 20.44 -16.37
C ASP A 37 5.28 20.80 -14.88
N ASP A 38 4.12 21.00 -14.18
CA ASP A 38 4.11 21.31 -12.75
C ASP A 38 4.22 20.03 -11.89
N PRO A 39 5.36 19.79 -11.20
CA PRO A 39 5.55 18.62 -10.37
C PRO A 39 4.50 18.47 -9.24
N ARG A 40 3.90 19.58 -8.80
CA ARG A 40 2.85 19.58 -7.76
C ARG A 40 1.61 18.86 -8.26
N LEU A 41 1.27 19.07 -9.53
CA LEU A 41 0.12 18.43 -10.15
C LEU A 41 0.40 16.96 -10.48
N VAL A 42 1.61 16.58 -10.83
CA VAL A 42 1.98 15.17 -11.01
C VAL A 42 1.92 14.42 -9.67
N ALA A 43 2.59 14.93 -8.64
CA ALA A 43 2.60 14.35 -7.29
C ALA A 43 1.21 14.39 -6.62
N GLY A 44 0.38 15.34 -6.98
CA GLY A 44 -0.99 15.50 -6.51
C GLY A 44 -1.89 14.29 -6.78
N LEU A 45 -1.63 13.50 -7.83
CA LEU A 45 -2.33 12.22 -8.06
C LEU A 45 -2.11 11.23 -6.92
N ALA A 46 -0.85 11.05 -6.48
CA ALA A 46 -0.54 10.17 -5.37
C ALA A 46 -1.13 10.70 -4.05
N THR A 47 -1.13 12.03 -3.87
CA THR A 47 -1.76 12.69 -2.71
C THR A 47 -3.27 12.42 -2.70
N LEU A 48 -3.94 12.64 -3.82
CA LEU A 48 -5.38 12.36 -3.97
C LEU A 48 -5.68 10.90 -3.66
N TYR A 49 -4.92 9.98 -4.24
CA TYR A 49 -5.12 8.54 -4.04
C TYR A 49 -4.99 8.13 -2.57
N ALA A 50 -3.96 8.63 -1.86
CA ALA A 50 -3.78 8.37 -0.44
C ALA A 50 -4.91 8.97 0.41
N LEU A 51 -5.36 10.20 0.11
CA LEU A 51 -6.47 10.85 0.79
C LEU A 51 -7.80 10.14 0.54
N VAL A 52 -8.08 9.73 -0.69
CA VAL A 52 -9.29 8.97 -1.01
C VAL A 52 -9.31 7.67 -0.21
N ARG A 53 -8.22 6.89 -0.22
CA ARG A 53 -8.14 5.65 0.58
C ARG A 53 -8.32 5.89 2.07
N LEU A 54 -7.80 6.99 2.59
CA LEU A 54 -7.98 7.38 3.99
C LEU A 54 -9.45 7.70 4.30
N LEU A 55 -10.09 8.53 3.49
CA LEU A 55 -11.47 8.97 3.70
C LEU A 55 -12.49 7.84 3.57
N VAL A 56 -12.26 6.91 2.62
CA VAL A 56 -13.19 5.83 2.33
C VAL A 56 -12.96 4.57 3.17
N ALA A 57 -11.81 4.44 3.85
CA ALA A 57 -11.45 3.26 4.62
C ALA A 57 -12.52 2.84 5.65
N LEU A 58 -13.10 3.83 6.35
CA LEU A 58 -14.12 3.58 7.38
C LEU A 58 -15.51 3.29 6.79
N PRO A 59 -16.09 4.14 5.89
CA PRO A 59 -17.41 3.87 5.33
C PRO A 59 -17.47 2.62 4.47
N ILE A 60 -16.40 2.28 3.75
CA ILE A 60 -16.35 1.07 2.92
C ILE A 60 -16.44 -0.20 3.77
N GLY A 61 -15.78 -0.28 4.92
CA GLY A 61 -15.89 -1.43 5.81
C GLY A 61 -17.35 -1.75 6.18
N VAL A 62 -18.12 -0.72 6.54
CA VAL A 62 -19.54 -0.85 6.88
C VAL A 62 -20.38 -1.27 5.67
N TRP A 63 -20.06 -0.76 4.49
CA TRP A 63 -20.78 -1.09 3.25
C TRP A 63 -20.52 -2.54 2.82
N VAL A 64 -19.27 -2.98 2.84
CA VAL A 64 -18.87 -4.36 2.47
C VAL A 64 -19.52 -5.40 3.41
N ASP A 65 -19.66 -5.07 4.69
CA ASP A 65 -20.32 -5.96 5.66
C ASP A 65 -21.83 -6.14 5.38
N ARG A 66 -22.48 -5.14 4.80
CA ARG A 66 -23.94 -5.11 4.55
C ARG A 66 -24.34 -5.53 3.15
N ALA A 67 -23.45 -5.44 2.18
CA ALA A 67 -23.72 -5.72 0.78
C ALA A 67 -23.32 -7.14 0.37
N ASP A 68 -23.88 -7.62 -0.74
CA ASP A 68 -23.38 -8.84 -1.38
C ASP A 68 -22.03 -8.58 -2.03
N ARG A 69 -21.00 -9.26 -1.52
CA ARG A 69 -19.60 -9.07 -1.88
C ARG A 69 -19.32 -9.33 -3.35
N ARG A 70 -20.03 -10.31 -3.96
CA ARG A 70 -19.97 -10.55 -5.41
C ARG A 70 -20.44 -9.34 -6.18
N THR A 71 -21.63 -8.83 -5.82
CA THR A 71 -22.22 -7.65 -6.47
C THR A 71 -21.29 -6.45 -6.34
N LEU A 72 -20.68 -6.22 -5.16
CA LEU A 72 -19.69 -5.17 -4.97
C LEU A 72 -18.49 -5.33 -5.90
N MET A 73 -17.90 -6.54 -5.99
CA MET A 73 -16.75 -6.78 -6.88
C MET A 73 -17.11 -6.56 -8.35
N VAL A 74 -18.27 -7.05 -8.78
CA VAL A 74 -18.74 -6.91 -10.17
C VAL A 74 -18.99 -5.44 -10.50
N THR A 75 -19.82 -4.76 -9.70
CA THR A 75 -20.20 -3.37 -9.98
C THR A 75 -19.01 -2.42 -9.89
N ALA A 76 -18.15 -2.57 -8.87
CA ALA A 76 -16.98 -1.71 -8.72
C ALA A 76 -15.99 -1.90 -9.89
N ASN A 77 -15.68 -3.14 -10.29
CA ASN A 77 -14.78 -3.36 -11.43
C ASN A 77 -15.37 -2.89 -12.77
N LEU A 78 -16.67 -3.07 -13.00
CA LEU A 78 -17.31 -2.57 -14.22
C LEU A 78 -17.35 -1.03 -14.26
N LEU A 79 -17.60 -0.37 -13.12
CA LEU A 79 -17.58 1.09 -13.03
C LEU A 79 -16.15 1.64 -13.20
N ARG A 80 -15.13 0.99 -12.61
CA ARG A 80 -13.71 1.35 -12.86
C ARG A 80 -13.39 1.21 -14.35
N GLY A 81 -13.76 0.07 -14.95
CA GLY A 81 -13.57 -0.17 -16.38
C GLY A 81 -14.24 0.89 -17.24
N GLY A 82 -15.50 1.22 -16.97
CA GLY A 82 -16.25 2.26 -17.69
C GLY A 82 -15.64 3.65 -17.55
N ALA A 83 -15.21 4.03 -16.32
CA ALA A 83 -14.55 5.31 -16.08
C ALA A 83 -13.25 5.45 -16.87
N LEU A 84 -12.44 4.38 -16.95
CA LEU A 84 -11.20 4.40 -17.73
C LEU A 84 -11.43 4.37 -19.23
N VAL A 85 -12.43 3.66 -19.72
CA VAL A 85 -12.79 3.73 -21.14
C VAL A 85 -13.24 5.14 -21.52
N ALA A 86 -14.03 5.80 -20.66
CA ALA A 86 -14.42 7.21 -20.87
C ALA A 86 -13.18 8.14 -20.85
N LEU A 87 -12.26 7.96 -19.90
CA LEU A 87 -11.00 8.72 -19.87
C LEU A 87 -10.16 8.46 -21.13
N ALA A 88 -10.01 7.21 -21.56
CA ALA A 88 -9.26 6.87 -22.77
C ALA A 88 -9.82 7.53 -24.02
N LEU A 89 -11.13 7.61 -24.11
CA LEU A 89 -11.81 8.29 -25.23
C LEU A 89 -11.46 9.78 -25.24
N THR A 90 -11.46 10.46 -24.09
CA THR A 90 -11.08 11.88 -24.03
C THR A 90 -9.60 12.11 -24.34
N VAL A 91 -8.71 11.18 -23.92
CA VAL A 91 -7.29 11.21 -24.28
C VAL A 91 -7.11 11.04 -25.79
N HIS A 92 -7.81 10.06 -26.38
CA HIS A 92 -7.76 9.81 -27.83
C HIS A 92 -8.27 11.00 -28.66
N LEU A 93 -9.32 11.66 -28.19
CA LEU A 93 -9.90 12.84 -28.85
C LEU A 93 -9.11 14.13 -28.60
N GLY A 94 -8.06 14.11 -27.79
CA GLY A 94 -7.26 15.28 -27.43
C GLY A 94 -8.00 16.32 -26.58
N VAL A 95 -9.09 15.92 -25.89
CA VAL A 95 -9.89 16.80 -25.00
C VAL A 95 -9.74 16.44 -23.52
N SER A 96 -8.75 15.60 -23.20
CA SER A 96 -8.43 15.23 -21.81
C SER A 96 -7.95 16.42 -21.00
N SER A 97 -8.23 16.40 -19.69
CA SER A 97 -7.77 17.40 -18.74
C SER A 97 -7.30 16.78 -17.45
N LEU A 98 -6.40 17.46 -16.74
CA LEU A 98 -5.95 17.03 -15.41
C LEU A 98 -7.13 16.87 -14.43
N VAL A 99 -8.13 17.75 -14.50
CA VAL A 99 -9.33 17.65 -13.64
C VAL A 99 -10.06 16.33 -13.88
N LEU A 100 -10.21 15.93 -15.14
CA LEU A 100 -10.86 14.66 -15.49
C LEU A 100 -10.01 13.47 -15.03
N LEU A 101 -8.68 13.53 -15.18
CA LEU A 101 -7.76 12.52 -14.69
C LEU A 101 -7.88 12.35 -13.17
N TYR A 102 -7.85 13.46 -12.43
CA TYR A 102 -8.01 13.46 -10.97
C TYR A 102 -9.37 12.91 -10.53
N ALA A 103 -10.45 13.36 -11.17
CA ALA A 103 -11.80 12.85 -10.87
C ALA A 103 -11.90 11.34 -11.13
N THR A 104 -11.34 10.87 -12.24
CA THR A 104 -11.30 9.43 -12.57
C THR A 104 -10.50 8.66 -11.52
N MET A 105 -9.34 9.16 -11.11
CA MET A 105 -8.50 8.53 -10.07
C MET A 105 -9.18 8.49 -8.70
N ALA A 106 -9.95 9.52 -8.34
CA ALA A 106 -10.74 9.52 -7.11
C ALA A 106 -11.82 8.41 -7.13
N VAL A 107 -12.52 8.27 -8.25
CA VAL A 107 -13.51 7.19 -8.44
C VAL A 107 -12.84 5.82 -8.40
N VAL A 108 -11.75 5.65 -9.15
CA VAL A 108 -11.00 4.38 -9.22
C VAL A 108 -10.51 3.97 -7.82
N GLY A 109 -9.84 4.86 -7.08
CA GLY A 109 -9.30 4.56 -5.74
C GLY A 109 -10.39 4.23 -4.71
N THR A 110 -11.57 4.87 -4.83
CA THR A 110 -12.74 4.55 -4.00
C THR A 110 -13.23 3.12 -4.28
N LEU A 111 -13.45 2.81 -5.56
CA LEU A 111 -13.97 1.51 -5.99
C LEU A 111 -12.96 0.37 -5.76
N GLU A 112 -11.66 0.64 -5.89
CA GLU A 112 -10.59 -0.30 -5.58
C GLU A 112 -10.62 -0.72 -4.11
N SER A 113 -10.74 0.25 -3.19
CA SER A 113 -10.85 -0.06 -1.76
C SER A 113 -12.06 -0.96 -1.44
N MET A 114 -13.15 -0.87 -2.23
CA MET A 114 -14.32 -1.77 -2.10
C MET A 114 -14.01 -3.18 -2.60
N VAL A 115 -13.34 -3.31 -3.77
CA VAL A 115 -12.95 -4.61 -4.34
C VAL A 115 -11.99 -5.34 -3.43
N ASP A 116 -10.94 -4.66 -2.93
CA ASP A 116 -9.95 -5.24 -2.02
C ASP A 116 -10.59 -5.78 -0.75
N SER A 117 -11.45 -4.96 -0.12
CA SER A 117 -12.16 -5.36 1.10
C SER A 117 -13.10 -6.55 0.87
N ALA A 118 -13.81 -6.57 -0.26
CA ALA A 118 -14.68 -7.67 -0.62
C ALA A 118 -13.89 -8.96 -0.90
N ALA A 119 -12.80 -8.89 -1.65
CA ALA A 119 -11.97 -10.04 -2.01
C ALA A 119 -11.40 -10.74 -0.78
N VAL A 120 -10.77 -10.00 0.14
CA VAL A 120 -10.19 -10.55 1.38
C VAL A 120 -11.24 -11.26 2.23
N THR A 121 -12.44 -10.68 2.35
CA THR A 121 -13.51 -11.26 3.17
C THR A 121 -14.19 -12.49 2.53
N MET A 122 -14.01 -12.74 1.23
CA MET A 122 -14.55 -13.89 0.52
C MET A 122 -13.68 -15.15 0.64
N VAL A 123 -12.36 -15.02 0.82
CA VAL A 123 -11.42 -16.16 0.85
C VAL A 123 -11.83 -17.25 1.83
N PRO A 124 -12.15 -16.94 3.12
CA PRO A 124 -12.52 -17.97 4.09
C PRO A 124 -13.82 -18.72 3.75
N SER A 125 -14.64 -18.17 2.85
CA SER A 125 -15.89 -18.81 2.43
C SER A 125 -15.72 -19.85 1.31
N PHE A 126 -14.57 -19.86 0.63
CA PHE A 126 -14.29 -20.77 -0.48
C PHE A 126 -13.25 -21.83 -0.14
N VAL A 127 -12.47 -21.60 0.93
CA VAL A 127 -11.35 -22.47 1.32
C VAL A 127 -11.51 -22.87 2.78
N GLY A 128 -11.28 -24.13 3.10
CA GLY A 128 -11.27 -24.60 4.50
C GLY A 128 -10.20 -23.90 5.32
N ARG A 129 -10.43 -23.79 6.63
CA ARG A 129 -9.50 -23.10 7.56
C ARG A 129 -8.08 -23.65 7.53
N ASP A 130 -7.94 -24.94 7.30
CA ASP A 130 -6.67 -25.68 7.16
C ASP A 130 -5.85 -25.27 5.93
N ARG A 131 -6.45 -24.59 4.94
CA ARG A 131 -5.82 -24.19 3.68
C ARG A 131 -5.79 -22.69 3.44
N LEU A 132 -6.19 -21.88 4.42
CA LEU A 132 -6.18 -20.42 4.31
C LEU A 132 -4.78 -19.86 4.02
N ASP A 133 -3.74 -20.41 4.67
CA ASP A 133 -2.35 -19.98 4.43
C ASP A 133 -1.94 -20.21 2.98
N THR A 134 -2.31 -21.36 2.40
CA THR A 134 -2.03 -21.65 0.97
C THR A 134 -2.80 -20.73 0.04
N ALA A 135 -4.06 -20.42 0.36
CA ALA A 135 -4.88 -19.51 -0.44
C ALA A 135 -4.31 -18.08 -0.40
N ASN A 136 -4.02 -17.58 0.79
CA ASN A 136 -3.45 -16.24 0.99
C ASN A 136 -2.06 -16.11 0.32
N SER A 137 -1.21 -17.13 0.42
CA SER A 137 0.08 -17.15 -0.27
C SER A 137 -0.06 -17.08 -1.78
N ARG A 138 -1.06 -17.78 -2.38
CA ARG A 138 -1.32 -17.70 -3.82
C ARG A 138 -1.86 -16.34 -4.25
N ILE A 139 -2.72 -15.72 -3.45
CA ILE A 139 -3.20 -14.37 -3.71
C ILE A 139 -2.03 -13.39 -3.66
N ALA A 140 -1.22 -13.42 -2.62
CA ALA A 140 -0.05 -12.55 -2.47
C ALA A 140 0.96 -12.72 -3.61
N ALA A 141 1.24 -13.97 -4.03
CA ALA A 141 2.10 -14.24 -5.17
C ALA A 141 1.51 -13.72 -6.49
N GLY A 142 0.18 -13.89 -6.68
CA GLY A 142 -0.52 -13.36 -7.84
C GLY A 142 -0.47 -11.84 -7.90
N GLN A 143 -0.69 -11.17 -6.77
CA GLN A 143 -0.56 -9.71 -6.64
C GLN A 143 0.85 -9.25 -6.99
N LEU A 144 1.87 -9.84 -6.38
CA LEU A 144 3.27 -9.48 -6.63
C LEU A 144 3.63 -9.58 -8.12
N ILE A 145 3.21 -10.68 -8.77
CA ILE A 145 3.49 -10.89 -10.19
C ILE A 145 2.72 -9.91 -11.07
N ALA A 146 1.43 -9.71 -10.79
CA ALA A 146 0.57 -8.89 -11.62
C ALA A 146 0.83 -7.39 -11.41
N ASP A 147 0.89 -6.94 -10.16
CA ASP A 147 0.95 -5.54 -9.80
C ASP A 147 2.39 -4.98 -9.86
N GLU A 148 3.37 -5.73 -9.35
CA GLU A 148 4.74 -5.21 -9.21
C GLU A 148 5.69 -5.64 -10.34
N LEU A 149 5.53 -6.85 -10.91
CA LEU A 149 6.46 -7.37 -11.92
C LEU A 149 5.97 -7.21 -13.36
N ALA A 150 4.69 -7.53 -13.64
CA ALA A 150 4.16 -7.51 -15.00
C ALA A 150 3.50 -6.17 -15.35
N GLY A 151 2.77 -5.57 -14.41
CA GLY A 151 2.02 -4.33 -14.61
C GLY A 151 2.90 -3.15 -15.04
N PRO A 152 3.95 -2.78 -14.30
CA PRO A 152 4.79 -1.63 -14.62
C PRO A 152 5.42 -1.67 -16.01
N PRO A 153 6.09 -2.75 -16.47
CA PRO A 153 6.62 -2.80 -17.83
C PRO A 153 5.54 -2.71 -18.91
N LEU A 154 4.39 -3.38 -18.68
CA LEU A 154 3.26 -3.31 -19.60
C LEU A 154 2.70 -1.90 -19.67
N GLY A 155 2.56 -1.20 -18.53
CA GLY A 155 2.10 0.17 -18.46
C GLY A 155 3.00 1.12 -19.24
N GLY A 156 4.31 1.05 -19.02
CA GLY A 156 5.31 1.87 -19.73
C GLY A 156 5.34 1.56 -21.23
N PHE A 157 5.34 0.28 -21.61
CA PHE A 157 5.32 -0.14 -23.01
C PHE A 157 4.04 0.33 -23.74
N LEU A 158 2.87 0.12 -23.15
CA LEU A 158 1.60 0.57 -23.73
C LEU A 158 1.56 2.08 -23.86
N PHE A 159 2.09 2.82 -22.89
CA PHE A 159 2.15 4.28 -22.93
C PHE A 159 3.04 4.78 -24.07
N ALA A 160 4.16 4.11 -24.34
CA ALA A 160 5.05 4.43 -25.46
C ALA A 160 4.38 4.19 -26.83
N LEU A 161 3.42 3.25 -26.91
CA LEU A 161 2.64 3.05 -28.14
C LEU A 161 1.62 4.18 -28.37
N ALA A 162 0.86 4.53 -27.35
CA ALA A 162 -0.09 5.63 -27.35
C ALA A 162 -0.54 5.93 -25.91
N ALA A 163 -0.71 7.19 -25.53
CA ALA A 163 -1.15 7.58 -24.19
C ALA A 163 -2.51 6.97 -23.77
N ALA A 164 -3.41 6.72 -24.72
CA ALA A 164 -4.69 6.06 -24.48
C ALA A 164 -4.60 4.54 -24.32
N ALA A 165 -3.53 3.89 -24.81
CA ALA A 165 -3.43 2.43 -24.84
C ALA A 165 -3.43 1.78 -23.43
N PRO A 166 -2.63 2.25 -22.46
CA PRO A 166 -2.68 1.68 -21.11
C PRO A 166 -4.02 1.95 -20.43
N VAL A 167 -4.64 3.11 -20.68
CA VAL A 167 -5.95 3.48 -20.10
C VAL A 167 -7.03 2.52 -20.59
N LEU A 168 -7.04 2.17 -21.88
CA LEU A 168 -7.93 1.17 -22.47
C LEU A 168 -7.65 -0.23 -21.93
N ALA A 169 -6.38 -0.61 -21.82
CA ALA A 169 -5.97 -1.91 -21.30
C ALA A 169 -6.45 -2.11 -19.85
N MET A 170 -6.24 -1.13 -18.98
CA MET A 170 -6.74 -1.14 -17.60
C MET A 170 -8.26 -1.24 -17.55
N GLY A 171 -8.96 -0.41 -18.34
CA GLY A 171 -10.43 -0.44 -18.42
C GLY A 171 -10.94 -1.81 -18.84
N GLY A 172 -10.32 -2.43 -19.84
CA GLY A 172 -10.63 -3.77 -20.31
C GLY A 172 -10.36 -4.87 -19.28
N LEU A 173 -9.22 -4.80 -18.59
CA LEU A 173 -8.85 -5.75 -17.53
C LEU A 173 -9.81 -5.68 -16.34
N TRP A 174 -10.18 -4.48 -15.86
CA TRP A 174 -11.15 -4.35 -14.79
C TRP A 174 -12.55 -4.79 -15.24
N ALA A 175 -12.98 -4.46 -16.46
CA ALA A 175 -14.24 -4.97 -16.98
C ALA A 175 -14.24 -6.50 -17.04
N LEU A 176 -13.16 -7.11 -17.52
CA LEU A 176 -13.00 -8.56 -17.56
C LEU A 176 -12.98 -9.17 -16.14
N ALA A 177 -12.29 -8.54 -15.19
CA ALA A 177 -12.30 -8.96 -13.79
C ALA A 177 -13.74 -8.96 -13.21
N GLY A 178 -14.52 -7.92 -13.52
CA GLY A 178 -15.94 -7.84 -13.16
C GLY A 178 -16.77 -8.96 -13.79
N LEU A 179 -16.58 -9.24 -15.08
CA LEU A 179 -17.25 -10.34 -15.78
C LEU A 179 -16.86 -11.72 -15.21
N VAL A 180 -15.59 -11.95 -14.91
CA VAL A 180 -15.13 -13.19 -14.25
C VAL A 180 -15.76 -13.32 -12.86
N ALA A 181 -15.88 -12.23 -12.10
CA ALA A 181 -16.52 -12.23 -10.78
C ALA A 181 -18.02 -12.58 -10.83
N LEU A 182 -18.68 -12.47 -11.99
CA LEU A 182 -20.06 -12.95 -12.18
C LEU A 182 -20.21 -14.46 -11.96
N ALA A 183 -19.15 -15.24 -12.15
CA ALA A 183 -19.15 -16.67 -11.88
C ALA A 183 -19.05 -17.03 -10.38
N LEU A 184 -18.81 -16.04 -9.50
CA LEU A 184 -18.84 -16.26 -8.04
C LEU A 184 -20.29 -16.46 -7.55
N PRO A 185 -20.50 -17.27 -6.49
CA PRO A 185 -21.84 -17.47 -5.94
C PRO A 185 -22.36 -16.21 -5.24
N VAL A 186 -23.63 -15.89 -5.45
CA VAL A 186 -24.35 -14.87 -4.69
C VAL A 186 -24.54 -15.36 -3.26
N ARG A 187 -24.04 -14.65 -2.28
CA ARG A 187 -24.26 -14.97 -0.87
C ARG A 187 -25.22 -13.95 -0.28
N ARG A 188 -26.48 -14.33 -0.12
CA ARG A 188 -27.44 -13.50 0.60
C ARG A 188 -26.96 -13.35 2.05
N PRO A 189 -26.97 -12.13 2.62
CA PRO A 189 -26.71 -11.95 4.05
C PRO A 189 -27.66 -12.86 4.85
N SER A 190 -27.12 -13.66 5.76
CA SER A 190 -27.96 -14.48 6.63
C SER A 190 -28.73 -13.55 7.56
N LYS A 191 -30.06 -13.72 7.63
CA LYS A 191 -30.92 -13.00 8.59
C LYS A 191 -30.49 -13.21 10.05
N ALA A 192 -29.84 -14.33 10.35
CA ALA A 192 -29.27 -14.62 11.68
C ALA A 192 -28.14 -13.66 12.11
N SER A 193 -27.49 -12.97 11.18
CA SER A 193 -26.51 -11.94 11.52
C SER A 193 -27.13 -10.57 11.81
N ALA A 194 -28.41 -10.36 11.48
CA ALA A 194 -29.12 -9.11 11.75
C ALA A 194 -29.65 -9.03 13.18
N ASP A 195 -29.93 -10.18 13.80
CA ASP A 195 -30.53 -10.26 15.15
C ASP A 195 -29.49 -10.29 16.29
N ALA A 196 -28.21 -10.53 15.98
CA ALA A 196 -27.13 -10.41 16.95
C ALA A 196 -26.49 -9.02 16.88
N VAL A 197 -27.27 -7.98 17.13
CA VAL A 197 -26.74 -6.63 17.38
C VAL A 197 -26.14 -6.62 18.79
N VAL A 198 -24.97 -7.20 18.95
CA VAL A 198 -24.11 -6.80 20.06
C VAL A 198 -23.75 -5.34 19.78
N PRO A 199 -24.03 -4.38 20.71
CA PRO A 199 -23.66 -3.00 20.53
C PRO A 199 -22.15 -2.92 20.29
N ARG A 200 -21.74 -2.77 19.03
CA ARG A 200 -20.32 -2.52 18.72
C ARG A 200 -20.01 -1.11 19.19
N PRO A 201 -18.89 -0.89 19.89
CA PRO A 201 -18.43 0.47 20.22
C PRO A 201 -18.45 1.33 18.98
N SER A 202 -18.70 2.63 19.13
CA SER A 202 -18.63 3.54 17.98
C SER A 202 -17.22 3.48 17.36
N VAL A 203 -17.12 3.59 16.04
CA VAL A 203 -15.84 3.56 15.32
C VAL A 203 -14.87 4.61 15.89
N SER A 204 -15.40 5.75 16.35
CA SER A 204 -14.61 6.80 17.01
C SER A 204 -14.07 6.37 18.38
N ALA A 205 -14.80 5.56 19.14
CA ALA A 205 -14.34 5.02 20.41
C ALA A 205 -13.23 3.99 20.18
N GLU A 206 -13.41 3.08 19.21
CA GLU A 206 -12.37 2.09 18.85
C GLU A 206 -11.09 2.76 18.34
N ALA A 207 -11.20 3.79 17.52
CA ALA A 207 -10.05 4.57 17.06
C ALA A 207 -9.34 5.28 18.22
N ARG A 208 -10.12 5.88 19.16
CA ARG A 208 -9.57 6.51 20.34
C ARG A 208 -8.81 5.53 21.22
N ASP A 209 -9.37 4.34 21.46
CA ASP A 209 -8.70 3.30 22.25
C ASP A 209 -7.36 2.88 21.62
N GLY A 210 -7.34 2.70 20.31
CA GLY A 210 -6.11 2.40 19.57
C GLY A 210 -5.05 3.49 19.68
N ILE A 211 -5.46 4.78 19.55
CA ILE A 211 -4.57 5.95 19.69
C ILE A 211 -4.02 6.04 21.10
N VAL A 212 -4.89 5.96 22.11
CA VAL A 212 -4.51 6.04 23.53
C VAL A 212 -3.53 4.93 23.89
N TRP A 213 -3.80 3.70 23.45
CA TRP A 213 -2.93 2.57 23.72
C TRP A 213 -1.55 2.74 23.06
N ILE A 214 -1.50 3.16 21.79
CA ILE A 214 -0.25 3.45 21.07
C ILE A 214 0.55 4.53 21.79
N ALA A 215 -0.10 5.61 22.27
CA ALA A 215 0.56 6.70 22.95
C ALA A 215 1.20 6.28 24.29
N HIS A 216 0.61 5.32 24.98
CA HIS A 216 1.13 4.80 26.26
C HIS A 216 2.15 3.67 26.11
N HIS A 217 2.18 2.98 24.96
CA HIS A 217 3.11 1.89 24.75
C HIS A 217 4.37 2.34 23.99
N ARG A 218 5.46 2.58 24.70
CA ARG A 218 6.69 3.20 24.16
C ARG A 218 7.19 2.57 22.86
N VAL A 219 7.28 1.24 22.77
CA VAL A 219 7.82 0.55 21.58
C VAL A 219 6.85 0.62 20.41
N VAL A 220 5.56 0.36 20.64
CA VAL A 220 4.55 0.37 19.56
C VAL A 220 4.26 1.79 19.10
N GLY A 221 4.26 2.77 20.01
CA GLY A 221 4.19 4.19 19.67
C GLY A 221 5.37 4.65 18.81
N SER A 222 6.57 4.21 19.16
CA SER A 222 7.76 4.48 18.34
C SER A 222 7.67 3.82 16.96
N LEU A 223 7.18 2.58 16.86
CA LEU A 223 6.96 1.92 15.57
C LEU A 223 5.91 2.63 14.72
N ALA A 224 4.83 3.12 15.34
CA ALA A 224 3.79 3.88 14.64
C ALA A 224 4.32 5.22 14.11
N LEU A 225 5.09 5.94 14.92
CA LEU A 225 5.73 7.21 14.53
C LEU A 225 6.78 6.99 13.43
N VAL A 226 7.68 6.01 13.59
CA VAL A 226 8.67 5.66 12.56
C VAL A 226 7.95 5.25 11.28
N GLY A 227 6.85 4.48 11.36
CA GLY A 227 6.05 4.09 10.21
C GLY A 227 5.42 5.27 9.48
N ALA A 228 4.85 6.24 10.21
CA ALA A 228 4.29 7.46 9.63
C ALA A 228 5.37 8.31 8.93
N LEU A 229 6.51 8.52 9.60
CA LEU A 229 7.64 9.27 9.03
C LEU A 229 8.27 8.53 7.83
N ALA A 230 8.42 7.20 7.91
CA ALA A 230 8.90 6.39 6.79
C ALA A 230 7.95 6.48 5.58
N SER A 231 6.63 6.55 5.80
CA SER A 231 5.66 6.78 4.73
C SER A 231 5.83 8.15 4.08
N VAL A 232 6.11 9.19 4.86
CA VAL A 232 6.49 10.52 4.33
C VAL A 232 7.77 10.41 3.50
N GLY A 233 8.83 9.83 4.07
CA GLY A 233 10.13 9.67 3.40
C GLY A 233 10.05 8.83 2.12
N TYR A 234 9.15 7.83 2.11
CA TYR A 234 8.90 6.99 0.94
C TYR A 234 8.26 7.79 -0.20
N MET A 235 7.21 8.55 0.09
CA MET A 235 6.45 9.25 -0.93
C MET A 235 7.11 10.54 -1.43
N LEU A 236 8.01 11.13 -0.68
CA LEU A 236 8.78 12.31 -1.14
C LEU A 236 9.40 12.09 -2.52
N PRO A 237 10.26 11.08 -2.76
CA PRO A 237 10.81 10.81 -4.08
C PRO A 237 9.84 10.06 -5.00
N PHE A 238 9.00 9.16 -4.46
CA PHE A 238 8.17 8.27 -5.28
C PHE A 238 7.07 9.01 -6.04
N SER A 239 6.50 10.05 -5.44
CA SER A 239 5.43 10.83 -6.06
C SER A 239 5.87 11.62 -7.31
N ILE A 240 7.16 11.83 -7.47
CA ILE A 240 7.76 12.57 -8.59
C ILE A 240 8.75 11.69 -9.39
N LEU A 241 8.77 10.38 -9.12
CA LEU A 241 9.78 9.48 -9.68
C LEU A 241 9.72 9.41 -11.21
N VAL A 242 8.53 9.58 -11.79
CA VAL A 242 8.35 9.68 -13.25
C VAL A 242 9.14 10.85 -13.82
N LEU A 243 9.10 12.03 -13.19
CA LEU A 243 9.84 13.22 -13.64
C LEU A 243 11.35 13.02 -13.46
N VAL A 244 11.78 12.39 -12.36
CA VAL A 244 13.18 12.02 -12.16
C VAL A 244 13.64 11.04 -13.25
N ALA A 245 12.81 10.08 -13.63
CA ALA A 245 13.14 9.11 -14.69
C ALA A 245 13.27 9.80 -16.05
N GLU A 246 12.34 10.68 -16.40
CA GLU A 246 12.35 11.38 -17.69
C GLU A 246 13.45 12.44 -17.78
N GLU A 247 13.52 13.37 -16.82
CA GLU A 247 14.40 14.55 -16.93
C GLU A 247 15.84 14.29 -16.48
N ARG A 248 16.05 13.41 -15.48
CA ARG A 248 17.39 13.16 -14.94
C ARG A 248 18.04 11.90 -15.47
N LEU A 249 17.26 10.82 -15.66
CA LEU A 249 17.77 9.55 -16.12
C LEU A 249 17.60 9.37 -17.64
N GLY A 250 16.88 10.27 -18.32
CA GLY A 250 16.65 10.21 -19.76
C GLY A 250 15.85 8.99 -20.21
N LEU A 251 15.00 8.46 -19.34
CA LEU A 251 14.17 7.30 -19.63
C LEU A 251 12.83 7.73 -20.22
N ASP A 252 12.39 6.99 -21.23
CA ASP A 252 11.01 7.07 -21.73
C ASP A 252 10.04 6.26 -20.83
N GLY A 253 8.76 6.24 -21.19
CA GLY A 253 7.75 5.49 -20.45
C GLY A 253 8.08 4.00 -20.30
N THR A 254 8.67 3.37 -21.34
CA THR A 254 9.10 1.96 -21.29
C THR A 254 10.25 1.78 -20.31
N GLY A 255 11.25 2.66 -20.38
CA GLY A 255 12.40 2.68 -19.47
C GLY A 255 11.96 2.88 -18.01
N TYR A 256 11.02 3.78 -17.75
CA TYR A 256 10.43 3.98 -16.42
C TYR A 256 9.71 2.73 -15.91
N GLY A 257 8.89 2.09 -16.74
CA GLY A 257 8.21 0.84 -16.38
C GLY A 257 9.20 -0.30 -16.07
N LEU A 258 10.28 -0.44 -16.86
CA LEU A 258 11.33 -1.41 -16.61
C LEU A 258 12.14 -1.10 -15.34
N LEU A 259 12.40 0.18 -15.06
CA LEU A 259 13.07 0.63 -13.83
C LEU A 259 12.28 0.18 -12.59
N LEU A 260 10.96 0.36 -12.60
CA LEU A 260 10.09 -0.06 -11.49
C LEU A 260 10.00 -1.59 -11.37
N ALA A 261 9.85 -2.30 -12.49
CA ALA A 261 9.86 -3.77 -12.46
C ALA A 261 11.18 -4.35 -11.93
N PHE A 262 12.31 -3.75 -12.32
CA PHE A 262 13.62 -4.14 -11.77
C PHE A 262 13.69 -3.87 -10.28
N SER A 263 13.17 -2.73 -9.83
CA SER A 263 13.14 -2.39 -8.40
C SER A 263 12.32 -3.37 -7.57
N ALA A 264 11.24 -3.95 -8.12
CA ALA A 264 10.42 -4.94 -7.45
C ALA A 264 11.17 -6.24 -7.10
N LEU A 265 12.26 -6.58 -7.83
CA LEU A 265 13.15 -7.69 -7.47
C LEU A 265 13.78 -7.49 -6.07
N GLY A 266 14.01 -6.24 -5.68
CA GLY A 266 14.43 -5.89 -4.33
C GLY A 266 13.41 -6.32 -3.27
N GLY A 267 12.12 -6.20 -3.56
CA GLY A 267 11.04 -6.66 -2.69
C GLY A 267 11.04 -8.17 -2.47
N LEU A 268 11.23 -8.94 -3.55
CA LEU A 268 11.38 -10.40 -3.49
C LEU A 268 12.56 -10.80 -2.60
N LEU A 269 13.72 -10.20 -2.83
CA LEU A 269 14.92 -10.43 -2.02
C LEU A 269 14.70 -10.01 -0.56
N GLY A 270 14.03 -8.89 -0.32
CA GLY A 270 13.70 -8.39 1.01
C GLY A 270 12.83 -9.37 1.79
N SER A 271 11.82 -9.94 1.17
CA SER A 271 10.94 -10.94 1.80
C SER A 271 11.70 -12.21 2.21
N ALA A 272 12.63 -12.67 1.38
CA ALA A 272 13.47 -13.83 1.67
C ALA A 272 14.54 -13.55 2.73
N LEU A 273 15.07 -12.33 2.79
CA LEU A 273 16.14 -11.93 3.71
C LEU A 273 15.62 -11.52 5.10
N ALA A 274 14.43 -10.91 5.19
CA ALA A 274 13.88 -10.38 6.45
C ALA A 274 13.89 -11.42 7.61
N PRO A 275 13.43 -12.68 7.43
CA PRO A 275 13.47 -13.67 8.51
C PRO A 275 14.91 -14.06 8.92
N ARG A 276 15.86 -14.07 7.95
CA ARG A 276 17.26 -14.42 8.20
C ARG A 276 17.97 -13.31 8.98
N LEU A 277 17.80 -12.06 8.56
CA LEU A 277 18.36 -10.89 9.23
C LEU A 277 17.80 -10.75 10.64
N ARG A 278 16.48 -10.89 10.81
CA ARG A 278 15.83 -10.86 12.12
C ARG A 278 16.38 -11.92 13.08
N ARG A 279 16.64 -13.15 12.59
CA ARG A 279 17.23 -14.21 13.45
C ARG A 279 18.66 -13.91 13.87
N ARG A 280 19.46 -13.21 13.03
CA ARG A 280 20.87 -12.89 13.31
C ARG A 280 21.04 -11.62 14.12
N LEU A 281 20.27 -10.58 13.80
CA LEU A 281 20.45 -9.22 14.33
C LEU A 281 19.37 -8.83 15.36
N GLY A 282 18.29 -9.61 15.46
CA GLY A 282 17.09 -9.23 16.21
C GLY A 282 16.25 -8.14 15.51
N TYR A 283 15.07 -7.84 16.06
CA TYR A 283 14.16 -6.86 15.47
C TYR A 283 14.77 -5.46 15.37
N ARG A 284 15.36 -4.97 16.47
CA ARG A 284 15.92 -3.62 16.56
C ARG A 284 16.93 -3.34 15.45
N TRP A 285 17.98 -4.14 15.37
CA TRP A 285 19.08 -3.88 14.43
C TRP A 285 18.71 -4.20 12.99
N THR A 286 17.76 -5.11 12.74
CA THR A 286 17.22 -5.32 11.39
C THR A 286 16.44 -4.11 10.92
N ILE A 287 15.60 -3.51 11.78
CA ILE A 287 14.85 -2.29 11.48
C ILE A 287 15.80 -1.12 11.25
N VAL A 288 16.76 -0.90 12.16
CA VAL A 288 17.75 0.19 12.04
C VAL A 288 18.56 0.06 10.75
N ALA A 289 19.05 -1.13 10.44
CA ALA A 289 19.84 -1.37 9.22
C ALA A 289 19.01 -1.15 7.94
N SER A 290 17.73 -1.58 7.94
CA SER A 290 16.85 -1.33 6.79
C SER A 290 16.60 0.16 6.58
N LEU A 291 16.31 0.94 7.63
CA LEU A 291 16.12 2.39 7.52
C LEU A 291 17.42 3.13 7.11
N ALA A 292 18.58 2.68 7.61
CA ALA A 292 19.88 3.21 7.17
C ALA A 292 20.11 2.93 5.68
N LEU A 293 19.76 1.74 5.20
CA LEU A 293 19.84 1.40 3.78
C LEU A 293 19.00 2.34 2.92
N ALA A 294 17.78 2.68 3.38
CA ALA A 294 16.94 3.67 2.68
C ALA A 294 17.63 5.03 2.54
N ALA A 295 18.20 5.54 3.64
CA ALA A 295 18.89 6.82 3.61
C ALA A 295 20.09 6.80 2.65
N VAL A 296 20.88 5.73 2.66
CA VAL A 296 22.04 5.57 1.77
C VAL A 296 21.62 5.47 0.30
N THR A 297 20.60 4.65 0.00
CA THR A 297 20.12 4.46 -1.37
C THR A 297 19.52 5.73 -1.96
N LEU A 298 18.72 6.48 -1.20
CA LEU A 298 18.19 7.77 -1.65
C LEU A 298 19.30 8.83 -1.81
N THR A 299 20.30 8.84 -0.94
CA THR A 299 21.48 9.69 -1.13
C THR A 299 22.19 9.32 -2.43
N GLY A 300 22.42 8.05 -2.71
CA GLY A 300 22.98 7.58 -3.97
C GLY A 300 22.12 7.99 -5.18
N LEU A 301 20.80 7.84 -5.07
CA LEU A 301 19.86 8.21 -6.14
C LEU A 301 19.87 9.72 -6.43
N SER A 302 20.06 10.56 -5.41
CA SER A 302 20.20 12.02 -5.59
C SER A 302 21.44 12.42 -6.38
N LEU A 303 22.48 11.59 -6.36
CA LEU A 303 23.78 11.87 -6.99
C LEU A 303 23.91 11.27 -8.40
N THR A 304 23.18 10.17 -8.69
CA THR A 304 23.30 9.46 -9.97
C THR A 304 22.46 10.11 -11.07
N ARG A 305 22.94 9.93 -12.32
CA ARG A 305 22.19 10.16 -13.56
C ARG A 305 22.22 8.91 -14.45
N ASP A 306 22.83 7.83 -14.00
CA ASP A 306 22.89 6.57 -14.71
C ASP A 306 21.66 5.72 -14.40
N PRO A 307 20.87 5.32 -15.42
CA PRO A 307 19.64 4.52 -15.22
C PRO A 307 19.89 3.16 -14.57
N LEU A 308 21.04 2.50 -14.86
CA LEU A 308 21.36 1.19 -14.30
C LEU A 308 21.68 1.31 -12.81
N VAL A 309 22.50 2.31 -12.46
CA VAL A 309 22.79 2.61 -11.04
C VAL A 309 21.52 2.98 -10.30
N ALA A 310 20.67 3.81 -10.89
CA ALA A 310 19.37 4.17 -10.31
C ALA A 310 18.48 2.94 -10.10
N GLY A 311 18.45 2.02 -11.05
CA GLY A 311 17.72 0.75 -10.94
C GLY A 311 18.18 -0.09 -9.75
N VAL A 312 19.50 -0.26 -9.59
CA VAL A 312 20.07 -1.00 -8.44
C VAL A 312 19.74 -0.31 -7.11
N LEU A 313 19.88 1.03 -7.05
CA LEU A 313 19.56 1.80 -5.85
C LEU A 313 18.08 1.71 -5.49
N LEU A 314 17.18 1.78 -6.48
CA LEU A 314 15.75 1.60 -6.26
C LEU A 314 15.42 0.16 -5.84
N ALA A 315 16.07 -0.87 -6.39
CA ALA A 315 15.90 -2.24 -5.94
C ALA A 315 16.30 -2.41 -4.47
N LEU A 316 17.43 -1.83 -4.05
CA LEU A 316 17.86 -1.80 -2.64
C LEU A 316 16.90 -0.97 -1.77
N TYR A 317 16.31 0.08 -2.34
CA TYR A 317 15.30 0.90 -1.66
C TYR A 317 13.99 0.13 -1.43
N ILE A 318 13.50 -0.63 -2.39
CA ILE A 318 12.33 -1.50 -2.21
C ILE A 318 12.65 -2.67 -1.26
N LEU A 319 13.86 -3.22 -1.33
CA LEU A 319 14.32 -4.25 -0.38
C LEU A 319 14.21 -3.77 1.07
N HIS A 320 14.67 -2.54 1.39
CA HIS A 320 14.54 -1.99 2.73
C HIS A 320 13.08 -1.87 3.16
N ALA A 321 12.21 -1.38 2.26
CA ALA A 321 10.80 -1.14 2.56
C ALA A 321 10.08 -2.44 2.95
N VAL A 322 10.36 -3.54 2.25
CA VAL A 322 9.81 -4.86 2.55
C VAL A 322 10.36 -5.42 3.87
N ILE A 323 11.68 -5.31 4.12
CA ILE A 323 12.27 -5.75 5.39
C ILE A 323 11.68 -4.98 6.57
N TRP A 324 11.59 -3.65 6.45
CA TRP A 324 10.94 -2.77 7.44
C TRP A 324 9.51 -3.20 7.71
N SER A 325 8.70 -3.33 6.67
CA SER A 325 7.28 -3.68 6.76
C SER A 325 7.04 -5.01 7.48
N ILE A 326 7.79 -6.06 7.10
CA ILE A 326 7.69 -7.39 7.72
C ILE A 326 8.09 -7.33 9.20
N CYS A 327 9.21 -6.67 9.52
CA CYS A 327 9.68 -6.58 10.90
C CYS A 327 8.76 -5.74 11.78
N ALA A 328 8.29 -4.60 11.29
CA ALA A 328 7.39 -3.72 12.03
C ALA A 328 6.03 -4.37 12.29
N LEU A 329 5.46 -5.05 11.28
CA LEU A 329 4.21 -5.79 11.43
C LEU A 329 4.34 -6.94 12.43
N SER A 330 5.38 -7.77 12.27
CA SER A 330 5.60 -8.92 13.16
C SER A 330 5.86 -8.50 14.59
N LEU A 331 6.63 -7.41 14.81
CA LEU A 331 6.91 -6.91 16.16
C LEU A 331 5.63 -6.32 16.80
N ARG A 332 4.82 -5.58 16.04
CA ARG A 332 3.53 -5.08 16.50
C ARG A 332 2.61 -6.21 16.92
N GLN A 333 2.46 -7.26 16.09
CA GLN A 333 1.63 -8.42 16.39
C GLN A 333 2.07 -9.19 17.64
N ARG A 334 3.34 -9.12 18.00
CA ARG A 334 3.87 -9.75 19.22
C ARG A 334 3.66 -8.94 20.49
N LEU A 335 3.59 -7.62 20.36
CA LEU A 335 3.54 -6.70 21.51
C LEU A 335 2.14 -6.23 21.87
N VAL A 336 1.20 -6.33 20.93
CA VAL A 336 -0.17 -5.87 21.09
C VAL A 336 -1.05 -7.04 21.50
N PRO A 337 -1.86 -6.93 22.58
CA PRO A 337 -2.86 -7.93 22.93
C PRO A 337 -3.85 -8.20 21.80
N ASP A 338 -4.32 -9.45 21.68
CA ASP A 338 -5.19 -9.88 20.58
C ASP A 338 -6.44 -9.03 20.43
N GLU A 339 -7.04 -8.58 21.56
CA GLU A 339 -8.24 -7.75 21.60
C GLU A 339 -8.04 -6.35 21.02
N LEU A 340 -6.78 -5.86 20.98
CA LEU A 340 -6.40 -4.54 20.52
C LEU A 340 -5.70 -4.54 19.15
N LEU A 341 -5.31 -5.71 18.63
CA LEU A 341 -4.59 -5.84 17.36
C LEU A 341 -5.29 -5.12 16.20
N GLY A 342 -6.60 -5.27 16.10
CA GLY A 342 -7.40 -4.59 15.07
C GLY A 342 -7.36 -3.07 15.20
N ARG A 343 -7.58 -2.54 16.41
CA ARG A 343 -7.65 -1.09 16.69
C ARG A 343 -6.28 -0.42 16.49
N VAL A 344 -5.23 -1.02 17.04
CA VAL A 344 -3.85 -0.55 16.88
C VAL A 344 -3.40 -0.64 15.42
N GLY A 345 -3.78 -1.74 14.73
CA GLY A 345 -3.50 -1.92 13.31
C GLY A 345 -4.16 -0.86 12.43
N ALA A 346 -5.44 -0.57 12.68
CA ALA A 346 -6.19 0.47 11.97
C ALA A 346 -5.58 1.87 12.19
N THR A 347 -5.23 2.21 13.44
CA THR A 347 -4.56 3.47 13.76
C THR A 347 -3.22 3.61 13.05
N ALA A 348 -2.39 2.57 13.07
CA ALA A 348 -1.10 2.58 12.37
C ALA A 348 -1.28 2.72 10.85
N ARG A 349 -2.32 2.12 10.27
CA ARG A 349 -2.66 2.26 8.84
C ARG A 349 -3.08 3.69 8.49
N VAL A 350 -3.91 4.32 9.32
CA VAL A 350 -4.32 5.72 9.16
C VAL A 350 -3.10 6.65 9.19
N LEU A 351 -2.21 6.48 10.18
CA LEU A 351 -0.97 7.25 10.27
C LEU A 351 -0.07 7.04 9.05
N GLY A 352 0.02 5.81 8.54
CA GLY A 352 0.75 5.51 7.30
C GLY A 352 0.16 6.23 6.08
N LEU A 353 -1.16 6.16 5.88
CA LEU A 353 -1.86 6.85 4.77
C LEU A 353 -1.71 8.38 4.85
N LEU A 354 -1.80 8.96 6.05
CA LEU A 354 -1.51 10.38 6.27
C LEU A 354 -0.06 10.70 5.89
N GLY A 355 0.88 9.85 6.29
CA GLY A 355 2.28 9.99 5.90
C GLY A 355 2.49 9.96 4.38
N LEU A 356 1.82 9.04 3.68
CA LEU A 356 1.86 8.97 2.21
C LEU A 356 1.30 10.25 1.57
N ALA A 357 0.15 10.75 2.05
CA ALA A 357 -0.46 11.97 1.54
C ALA A 357 0.43 13.20 1.76
N VAL A 358 0.97 13.35 2.98
CA VAL A 358 1.90 14.46 3.31
C VAL A 358 3.19 14.35 2.50
N GLY A 359 3.77 13.14 2.40
CA GLY A 359 5.00 12.90 1.66
C GLY A 359 4.85 13.22 0.17
N SER A 360 3.75 12.79 -0.46
CA SER A 360 3.51 13.08 -1.87
C SER A 360 3.24 14.57 -2.14
N ALA A 361 2.46 15.24 -1.29
CA ALA A 361 2.21 16.68 -1.41
C ALA A 361 3.52 17.50 -1.26
N LEU A 362 4.32 17.18 -0.24
CA LEU A 362 5.62 17.81 -0.04
C LEU A 362 6.61 17.48 -1.18
N GLY A 363 6.56 16.24 -1.69
CA GLY A 363 7.36 15.82 -2.83
C GLY A 363 7.16 16.72 -4.04
N GLY A 364 5.90 16.97 -4.42
CA GLY A 364 5.56 17.87 -5.51
C GLY A 364 5.98 19.34 -5.26
N VAL A 365 5.76 19.86 -4.05
CA VAL A 365 6.15 21.24 -3.69
C VAL A 365 7.66 21.43 -3.74
N LEU A 366 8.43 20.50 -3.21
CA LEU A 366 9.89 20.54 -3.21
C LEU A 366 10.46 20.35 -4.63
N ALA A 367 9.84 19.46 -5.42
CA ALA A 367 10.24 19.21 -6.81
C ALA A 367 10.04 20.43 -7.71
N ALA A 368 9.08 21.32 -7.40
CA ALA A 368 8.91 22.58 -8.13
C ALA A 368 10.11 23.54 -7.97
N VAL A 369 10.98 23.30 -7.00
CA VAL A 369 12.25 24.03 -6.86
C VAL A 369 13.38 23.29 -7.57
N ASP A 370 13.54 21.99 -7.27
CA ASP A 370 14.49 21.08 -7.92
C ASP A 370 14.09 19.62 -7.64
N LEU A 371 14.18 18.75 -8.65
CA LEU A 371 13.80 17.34 -8.56
C LEU A 371 14.68 16.53 -7.59
N VAL A 372 15.87 17.02 -7.23
CA VAL A 372 16.76 16.37 -6.26
C VAL A 372 16.31 16.60 -4.83
N ILE A 373 15.69 17.74 -4.54
CA ILE A 373 15.34 18.14 -3.18
C ILE A 373 14.41 17.10 -2.49
N PRO A 374 13.33 16.60 -3.11
CA PRO A 374 12.49 15.56 -2.50
C PRO A 374 13.26 14.26 -2.22
N VAL A 375 14.22 13.90 -3.08
CA VAL A 375 15.04 12.69 -2.91
C VAL A 375 15.96 12.83 -1.69
N VAL A 376 16.64 13.98 -1.57
CA VAL A 376 17.49 14.29 -0.41
C VAL A 376 16.66 14.42 0.87
N ALA A 377 15.50 15.09 0.80
CA ALA A 377 14.58 15.21 1.94
C ALA A 377 14.13 13.82 2.42
N GLY A 378 13.81 12.90 1.50
CA GLY A 378 13.52 11.50 1.83
C GLY A 378 14.68 10.81 2.55
N ALA A 379 15.92 10.98 2.06
CA ALA A 379 17.11 10.44 2.72
C ALA A 379 17.28 10.98 4.14
N VAL A 380 17.06 12.27 4.37
CA VAL A 380 17.13 12.90 5.70
C VAL A 380 16.04 12.36 6.63
N VAL A 381 14.81 12.20 6.14
CA VAL A 381 13.72 11.60 6.92
C VAL A 381 14.07 10.17 7.33
N PHE A 382 14.60 9.35 6.43
CA PHE A 382 15.00 7.98 6.77
C PHE A 382 16.21 7.93 7.72
N ALA A 383 17.15 8.84 7.62
CA ALA A 383 18.24 8.99 8.59
C ALA A 383 17.67 9.33 9.99
N GLY A 384 16.71 10.25 10.07
CA GLY A 384 15.98 10.55 11.30
C GLY A 384 15.22 9.34 11.86
N CYS A 385 14.51 8.59 11.00
CA CYS A 385 13.85 7.34 11.37
C CYS A 385 14.84 6.29 11.91
N CYS A 386 16.01 6.18 11.30
CA CYS A 386 17.09 5.28 11.75
C CYS A 386 17.54 5.61 13.17
N VAL A 387 17.84 6.89 13.44
CA VAL A 387 18.23 7.38 14.78
C VAL A 387 17.10 7.15 15.78
N LEU A 388 15.86 7.53 15.43
CA LEU A 388 14.69 7.35 16.29
C LEU A 388 14.50 5.87 16.64
N ALA A 389 14.54 4.95 15.67
CA ALA A 389 14.44 3.52 15.90
C ALA A 389 15.59 2.99 16.77
N ALA A 390 16.82 3.45 16.53
CA ALA A 390 17.98 3.05 17.33
C ALA A 390 17.88 3.48 18.80
N VAL A 391 17.26 4.64 19.07
CA VAL A 391 17.11 5.16 20.44
C VAL A 391 15.90 4.55 21.16
N THR A 392 14.78 4.38 20.46
CA THR A 392 13.50 4.02 21.09
C THR A 392 13.24 2.52 21.18
N LEU A 393 13.75 1.73 20.23
CA LEU A 393 13.60 0.27 20.22
C LEU A 393 14.68 -0.40 21.08
N ARG A 394 14.80 0.04 22.35
CA ARG A 394 15.72 -0.54 23.35
C ARG A 394 14.95 -1.51 24.25
N GLY A 395 15.63 -2.56 24.72
CA GLY A 395 15.10 -3.57 25.62
C GLY A 395 14.92 -4.93 24.96
N ASP A 396 14.48 -5.92 25.70
CA ASP A 396 14.20 -7.25 25.21
C ASP A 396 12.89 -7.25 24.43
N LEU A 397 12.99 -7.16 23.11
CA LEU A 397 11.85 -7.18 22.19
C LEU A 397 11.35 -8.60 21.90
N THR A 398 11.93 -9.61 22.56
CA THR A 398 11.58 -11.03 22.42
C THR A 398 10.76 -11.57 23.59
N ALA A 399 10.65 -10.83 24.70
CA ALA A 399 9.89 -11.23 25.87
C ALA A 399 8.38 -11.33 25.56
N GLU A 400 7.78 -12.45 25.92
CA GLU A 400 6.34 -12.67 25.80
C GLU A 400 5.54 -11.69 26.68
N PRO A 401 4.35 -11.24 26.24
CA PRO A 401 3.52 -10.29 27.00
C PRO A 401 3.16 -10.77 28.43
N SER A 402 3.03 -12.06 28.63
CA SER A 402 2.69 -12.69 29.92
C SER A 402 3.74 -12.46 31.01
N ARG A 403 5.03 -12.29 30.70
CA ARG A 403 6.07 -12.03 31.71
C ARG A 403 6.18 -10.56 32.10
N ARG A 404 5.67 -9.64 31.28
CA ARG A 404 5.70 -8.19 31.60
C ARG A 404 4.53 -7.74 32.47
N ALA A 405 3.41 -8.47 32.46
CA ALA A 405 2.28 -8.18 33.36
C ALA A 405 2.58 -8.55 34.82
N GLU A 406 3.49 -9.51 35.05
CA GLU A 406 3.92 -9.86 36.40
C GLU A 406 4.97 -8.91 37.00
N ASP A 407 5.71 -8.17 36.17
CA ASP A 407 6.74 -7.20 36.57
C ASP A 407 6.26 -5.74 36.59
N ASP A 408 4.99 -5.47 36.31
CA ASP A 408 4.43 -4.11 36.35
C ASP A 408 3.93 -3.80 37.77
N PRO A 409 4.64 -2.97 38.56
CA PRO A 409 4.24 -2.62 39.91
C PRO A 409 2.93 -1.83 40.02
N LEU A 410 2.30 -1.49 38.88
CA LEU A 410 1.00 -0.80 38.81
C LEU A 410 -0.19 -1.78 38.59
N ALA A 411 0.07 -3.07 38.36
CA ALA A 411 -1.01 -4.07 38.18
C ALA A 411 -1.71 -4.44 39.51
N ASP A 412 -1.12 -4.12 40.64
CA ASP A 412 -1.64 -4.42 42.00
C ASP A 412 -2.36 -3.24 42.70
N ALA A 413 -2.82 -2.24 41.97
CA ALA A 413 -3.68 -1.22 42.55
C ALA A 413 -5.08 -1.81 42.84
N PRO A 414 -5.51 -1.98 44.11
CA PRO A 414 -6.80 -2.53 44.43
C PRO A 414 -7.90 -1.62 43.88
N ALA A 415 -8.86 -2.20 43.16
CA ALA A 415 -10.10 -1.55 42.76
C ALA A 415 -10.82 -1.06 44.01
N GLN A 416 -10.53 0.17 44.45
CA GLN A 416 -11.32 0.85 45.49
C GLN A 416 -12.62 1.31 44.86
N GLY A 417 -13.68 0.79 45.41
CA GLY A 417 -15.06 0.87 45.03
C GLY A 417 -15.63 2.26 44.77
N ARG A 418 -16.51 2.33 43.88
CA ARG A 418 -17.91 2.76 44.00
C ARG A 418 -18.61 2.58 42.67
#